data_70ea22d665016d049c32e776720f8c77
#
_entry.id   70ea22d665016d049c32e776720f8c77
#
_cell.length_a   1.000
_cell.length_b   1.000
_cell.length_c   1.000
_cell.angle_alpha   90.00
_cell.angle_beta   90.00
_cell.angle_gamma   90.00
#
_symmetry.space_group_name_H-M   'P 1'
#
loop_
_entity.id
_entity.type
_entity.pdbx_description
1 polymer ?
#
loop_
_entity_poly.entity_id
_entity_poly.type
_entity_poly.pdbx_seq_one_letter_code
_entity_poly.pdbx_strand_id
1 'polypeptide(L)'
;MTAALRETASTDLWGMACCLKDELLCSICLSIYQDPVSFGCEHYFCRKCITEHWSRQKPGGPLDCPECRRTFMEPTLSPSLKLSNIVERYTAFPLDAILSAQRSYFPCKDHEKVKLFCLTDRAVVCFFCDEPSLHEQHQVTNVDEAFEELQRELKEQLLTLQESERGHTEALQLLKRQLAETKSSAKSLRATISEAFERLHRLLRERQKSMLEELESDTARTLTDIEQKVQRYSQQLRKVQEGVQILQERLAETDIHTFLGGISSLSERLKGKIHETNLTYEDFPTSKYMGPLQYTIWKSLFQDIHPVPAALTLDPLTAHQRLILSDDCTIVAYGNLHPQPLQDSPKRFDVEVSVLGSQVFDGGVHYWEVVVSDKTQWMLGLAHEAVSRKGSIQIQPGRGFYCIVMHDGNRYSACTEPWTRLNVKSKLEKVGVYLDYDKGLIIFYNAEDMSWLYTFREKFPGKLCSYFSPGQSHANGKNVQPLRVNTVRI
;
A
#
# COMPACT_ATOMS: atom_id res chain seq x y z
N MET A 1 -14.79 -55.87 41.46
CA MET A 1 -14.00 -55.90 40.22
C MET A 1 -14.82 -55.93 38.95
N THR A 2 -16.06 -55.43 38.94
CA THR A 2 -16.96 -55.52 37.77
C THR A 2 -17.54 -54.17 37.31
N ALA A 3 -17.32 -53.07 38.02
CA ALA A 3 -17.79 -51.72 37.65
C ALA A 3 -16.76 -50.94 36.77
N ALA A 4 -15.46 -51.18 36.97
CA ALA A 4 -14.40 -50.47 36.26
C ALA A 4 -14.21 -50.87 34.79
N LEU A 5 -14.75 -52.05 34.38
CA LEU A 5 -14.66 -52.54 32.99
C LEU A 5 -15.81 -52.07 32.07
N ARG A 6 -16.83 -51.36 32.59
CA ARG A 6 -17.97 -50.84 31.80
C ARG A 6 -17.85 -49.40 31.39
N GLU A 7 -17.08 -48.56 32.15
CA GLU A 7 -16.83 -47.15 31.81
C GLU A 7 -15.79 -46.99 30.69
N THR A 8 -14.81 -47.91 30.59
CA THR A 8 -13.79 -47.85 29.54
C THR A 8 -14.33 -48.17 28.14
N ALA A 9 -15.37 -49.05 28.04
CA ALA A 9 -15.95 -49.47 26.75
C ALA A 9 -16.85 -48.37 26.11
N SER A 10 -17.40 -47.44 26.88
CA SER A 10 -18.26 -46.35 26.36
C SER A 10 -17.42 -45.18 25.85
N THR A 11 -16.33 -44.82 26.52
CA THR A 11 -15.39 -43.76 26.08
C THR A 11 -14.59 -44.19 24.87
N ASP A 12 -14.22 -45.48 24.78
CA ASP A 12 -13.48 -46.01 23.61
C ASP A 12 -14.36 -46.06 22.33
N LEU A 13 -15.63 -46.34 22.44
CA LEU A 13 -16.57 -46.35 21.32
C LEU A 13 -16.83 -44.95 20.75
N TRP A 14 -16.84 -43.90 21.57
CA TRP A 14 -16.94 -42.50 21.12
C TRP A 14 -15.65 -42.06 20.46
N GLY A 15 -14.51 -42.40 21.02
CA GLY A 15 -13.19 -42.15 20.43
C GLY A 15 -13.05 -42.83 19.06
N MET A 16 -13.42 -44.11 18.97
CA MET A 16 -13.40 -44.86 17.70
C MET A 16 -14.39 -44.31 16.65
N ALA A 17 -15.58 -43.87 17.03
CA ALA A 17 -16.53 -43.32 16.07
C ALA A 17 -16.13 -41.95 15.52
N CYS A 18 -15.50 -41.09 16.33
CA CYS A 18 -14.88 -39.84 15.86
C CYS A 18 -13.70 -40.10 14.94
N CYS A 19 -12.78 -40.97 15.31
CA CYS A 19 -11.64 -41.36 14.46
C CYS A 19 -12.08 -41.96 13.12
N LEU A 20 -13.14 -42.82 13.11
CA LEU A 20 -13.66 -43.39 11.87
C LEU A 20 -14.28 -42.34 10.95
N LYS A 21 -14.92 -41.31 11.49
CA LYS A 21 -15.48 -40.21 10.70
C LYS A 21 -14.39 -39.39 10.00
N ASP A 22 -13.31 -39.12 10.71
CA ASP A 22 -12.20 -38.35 10.17
C ASP A 22 -11.50 -39.07 9.01
N GLU A 23 -11.43 -40.39 9.07
CA GLU A 23 -10.88 -41.23 8.00
C GLU A 23 -11.81 -41.33 6.75
N LEU A 24 -13.05 -40.89 6.87
CA LEU A 24 -14.02 -40.88 5.78
C LEU A 24 -14.24 -39.52 5.16
N LEU A 25 -13.37 -38.51 5.47
CA LEU A 25 -13.49 -37.17 4.92
C LEU A 25 -12.58 -36.98 3.71
N CYS A 26 -13.14 -36.38 2.68
CA CYS A 26 -12.36 -35.91 1.52
C CYS A 26 -11.52 -34.68 1.91
N SER A 27 -10.21 -34.71 1.73
CA SER A 27 -9.31 -33.63 2.06
C SER A 27 -9.52 -32.34 1.26
N ILE A 28 -10.25 -32.40 0.13
CA ILE A 28 -10.56 -31.23 -0.69
C ILE A 28 -11.80 -30.49 -0.18
N CYS A 29 -12.91 -31.20 0.08
CA CYS A 29 -14.17 -30.59 0.50
C CYS A 29 -14.46 -30.71 2.00
N LEU A 30 -13.65 -31.47 2.75
CA LEU A 30 -13.78 -31.72 4.19
C LEU A 30 -15.16 -32.32 4.57
N SER A 31 -15.77 -33.06 3.63
CA SER A 31 -17.05 -33.75 3.80
C SER A 31 -16.87 -35.25 3.57
N ILE A 32 -17.80 -36.06 4.06
CA ILE A 32 -17.80 -37.51 3.82
C ILE A 32 -17.72 -37.77 2.31
N TYR A 33 -16.89 -38.75 1.91
CA TYR A 33 -16.66 -39.06 0.51
C TYR A 33 -17.97 -39.28 -0.28
N GLN A 34 -18.04 -38.65 -1.46
CA GLN A 34 -19.08 -38.89 -2.45
C GLN A 34 -18.43 -39.45 -3.72
N ASP A 35 -18.79 -40.66 -4.12
CA ASP A 35 -18.13 -41.39 -5.22
C ASP A 35 -16.61 -41.34 -5.12
N PRO A 36 -16.03 -42.01 -4.08
CA PRO A 36 -14.58 -41.95 -3.82
C PRO A 36 -13.79 -42.64 -4.92
N VAL A 37 -12.77 -41.91 -5.43
CA VAL A 37 -11.88 -42.37 -6.49
C VAL A 37 -10.42 -42.21 -6.09
N SER A 38 -9.55 -43.08 -6.64
CA SER A 38 -8.09 -42.96 -6.58
C SER A 38 -7.51 -43.00 -8.00
N PHE A 39 -6.21 -42.64 -8.14
CA PHE A 39 -5.56 -42.54 -9.46
C PHE A 39 -4.05 -42.74 -9.39
N GLY A 40 -3.57 -43.93 -9.08
CA GLY A 40 -2.14 -44.25 -9.08
C GLY A 40 -1.34 -43.87 -7.83
N CYS A 41 -2.00 -43.31 -6.81
CA CYS A 41 -1.51 -43.18 -5.43
C CYS A 41 -2.58 -43.75 -4.47
N GLU A 42 -2.20 -43.91 -3.19
CA GLU A 42 -3.12 -44.49 -2.17
C GLU A 42 -4.11 -43.47 -1.59
N HIS A 43 -4.19 -42.24 -2.16
CA HIS A 43 -5.10 -41.21 -1.69
C HIS A 43 -6.44 -41.24 -2.41
N TYR A 44 -7.50 -40.91 -1.67
CA TYR A 44 -8.87 -40.92 -2.15
C TYR A 44 -9.48 -39.53 -2.10
N PHE A 45 -10.34 -39.25 -3.08
CA PHE A 45 -11.07 -37.97 -3.18
C PHE A 45 -12.45 -38.20 -3.71
N CYS A 46 -13.39 -37.29 -3.45
CA CYS A 46 -14.63 -37.30 -4.21
C CYS A 46 -14.31 -37.09 -5.70
N ARG A 47 -14.97 -37.84 -6.58
CA ARG A 47 -14.77 -37.69 -8.04
C ARG A 47 -14.90 -36.25 -8.50
N LYS A 48 -15.97 -35.58 -8.08
CA LYS A 48 -16.22 -34.18 -8.40
C LYS A 48 -15.06 -33.26 -7.95
N CYS A 49 -14.58 -33.42 -6.72
CA CYS A 49 -13.54 -32.57 -6.15
C CYS A 49 -12.22 -32.67 -6.88
N ILE A 50 -11.77 -33.90 -7.21
CA ILE A 50 -10.50 -34.07 -7.92
C ILE A 50 -10.60 -33.63 -9.38
N THR A 51 -11.75 -33.85 -10.03
CA THR A 51 -11.99 -33.38 -11.41
C THR A 51 -11.98 -31.86 -11.48
N GLU A 52 -12.60 -31.15 -10.52
CA GLU A 52 -12.59 -29.71 -10.42
C GLU A 52 -11.18 -29.18 -10.07
N HIS A 53 -10.41 -29.89 -9.25
CA HIS A 53 -9.02 -29.54 -8.96
C HIS A 53 -8.18 -29.56 -10.23
N TRP A 54 -8.29 -30.63 -11.03
CA TRP A 54 -7.54 -30.79 -12.28
C TRP A 54 -8.00 -29.84 -13.40
N SER A 55 -9.28 -29.48 -13.45
CA SER A 55 -9.78 -28.53 -14.46
C SER A 55 -9.15 -27.13 -14.36
N ARG A 56 -8.53 -26.81 -13.23
CA ARG A 56 -7.83 -25.53 -12.98
C ARG A 56 -6.34 -25.59 -13.36
N GLN A 57 -5.84 -26.76 -13.78
CA GLN A 57 -4.46 -26.96 -14.20
C GLN A 57 -4.32 -26.72 -15.71
N LYS A 58 -3.07 -26.56 -16.19
CA LYS A 58 -2.85 -26.29 -17.63
C LYS A 58 -3.30 -27.47 -18.49
N PRO A 59 -4.10 -27.26 -19.54
CA PRO A 59 -4.52 -28.32 -20.46
C PRO A 59 -3.30 -29.03 -21.06
N GLY A 60 -3.28 -30.38 -20.97
CA GLY A 60 -2.20 -31.23 -21.50
C GLY A 60 -0.93 -31.33 -20.65
N GLY A 61 -0.93 -30.75 -19.46
CA GLY A 61 0.14 -30.89 -18.47
C GLY A 61 -0.05 -32.06 -17.53
N PRO A 62 0.98 -32.44 -16.72
CA PRO A 62 0.84 -33.45 -15.70
C PRO A 62 -0.13 -32.99 -14.60
N LEU A 63 -1.01 -33.89 -14.16
CA LEU A 63 -2.00 -33.66 -13.11
C LEU A 63 -1.47 -34.15 -11.77
N ASP A 64 -1.63 -33.36 -10.71
CA ASP A 64 -1.05 -33.70 -9.39
C ASP A 64 -2.05 -34.25 -8.40
N CYS A 65 -1.55 -34.96 -7.39
CA CYS A 65 -2.32 -35.37 -6.24
C CYS A 65 -2.27 -34.28 -5.16
N PRO A 66 -3.41 -33.76 -4.68
CA PRO A 66 -3.47 -32.68 -3.66
C PRO A 66 -2.78 -33.04 -2.34
N GLU A 67 -2.71 -34.33 -1.98
CA GLU A 67 -2.09 -34.77 -0.72
C GLU A 67 -0.60 -35.06 -0.85
N CYS A 68 -0.19 -35.94 -1.79
CA CYS A 68 1.22 -36.34 -1.90
C CYS A 68 2.00 -35.58 -2.97
N ARG A 69 1.36 -34.72 -3.77
CA ARG A 69 1.97 -33.90 -4.85
C ARG A 69 2.64 -34.70 -5.96
N ARG A 70 2.43 -36.02 -6.02
CA ARG A 70 2.88 -36.83 -7.17
C ARG A 70 2.11 -36.42 -8.41
N THR A 71 2.79 -36.34 -9.54
CA THR A 71 2.23 -35.96 -10.82
C THR A 71 2.05 -37.16 -11.73
N PHE A 72 0.97 -37.17 -12.51
CA PHE A 72 0.57 -38.23 -13.43
C PHE A 72 0.23 -37.60 -14.79
N MET A 73 0.69 -38.22 -15.88
CA MET A 73 0.44 -37.64 -17.22
C MET A 73 -0.99 -37.89 -17.68
N GLU A 74 -1.54 -39.07 -17.45
CA GLU A 74 -2.92 -39.45 -17.81
C GLU A 74 -3.50 -40.31 -16.68
N PRO A 75 -3.90 -39.71 -15.54
CA PRO A 75 -4.43 -40.51 -14.42
C PRO A 75 -5.84 -41.03 -14.74
N THR A 76 -6.00 -42.32 -14.60
CA THR A 76 -7.34 -42.98 -14.73
C THR A 76 -8.00 -43.02 -13.36
N LEU A 77 -9.18 -42.43 -13.23
CA LEU A 77 -9.96 -42.43 -11.99
C LEU A 77 -10.60 -43.79 -11.76
N SER A 78 -10.10 -44.52 -10.77
CA SER A 78 -10.59 -45.83 -10.35
C SER A 78 -11.51 -45.68 -9.15
N PRO A 79 -12.79 -46.06 -9.24
CA PRO A 79 -13.72 -45.98 -8.12
C PRO A 79 -13.34 -47.00 -7.03
N SER A 80 -13.43 -46.57 -5.77
CA SER A 80 -13.16 -47.44 -4.61
C SER A 80 -14.47 -48.03 -4.08
N LEU A 81 -14.86 -49.20 -4.57
CA LEU A 81 -16.04 -49.92 -4.09
C LEU A 81 -15.99 -50.22 -2.58
N LYS A 82 -14.78 -50.52 -2.05
CA LYS A 82 -14.62 -50.75 -0.61
C LYS A 82 -14.93 -49.51 0.21
N LEU A 83 -14.39 -48.37 -0.19
CA LEU A 83 -14.59 -47.12 0.52
C LEU A 83 -16.04 -46.63 0.34
N SER A 84 -16.63 -46.79 -0.85
CA SER A 84 -18.04 -46.50 -1.10
C SER A 84 -18.96 -47.33 -0.18
N ASN A 85 -18.71 -48.63 -0.05
CA ASN A 85 -19.49 -49.50 0.83
C ASN A 85 -19.32 -49.13 2.32
N ILE A 86 -18.15 -48.70 2.74
CA ILE A 86 -17.91 -48.21 4.12
C ILE A 86 -18.70 -46.93 4.37
N VAL A 87 -18.63 -45.98 3.44
CA VAL A 87 -19.36 -44.71 3.49
C VAL A 87 -20.88 -44.95 3.52
N GLU A 88 -21.36 -45.83 2.65
CA GLU A 88 -22.80 -46.18 2.58
C GLU A 88 -23.28 -46.82 3.91
N ARG A 89 -22.50 -47.72 4.48
CA ARG A 89 -22.79 -48.28 5.79
C ARG A 89 -22.71 -47.28 6.92
N TYR A 90 -21.74 -46.39 6.89
CA TYR A 90 -21.60 -45.32 7.87
C TYR A 90 -22.76 -44.33 7.81
N THR A 91 -23.22 -43.97 6.60
CA THR A 91 -24.34 -43.04 6.40
C THR A 91 -25.72 -43.74 6.59
N ALA A 92 -25.81 -45.07 6.38
CA ALA A 92 -27.02 -45.85 6.61
C ALA A 92 -27.30 -46.17 8.08
N PHE A 93 -26.30 -45.97 8.99
CA PHE A 93 -26.53 -46.05 10.43
C PHE A 93 -26.93 -44.64 10.92
N PRO A 94 -28.24 -44.34 11.01
CA PRO A 94 -28.66 -43.05 11.54
C PRO A 94 -28.23 -42.97 13.00
N LEU A 95 -27.69 -41.80 13.40
CA LEU A 95 -27.36 -41.48 14.78
C LEU A 95 -28.51 -41.79 15.75
N ASP A 96 -29.77 -41.71 15.22
CA ASP A 96 -31.00 -42.07 15.91
C ASP A 96 -31.10 -43.58 16.24
N ALA A 97 -30.45 -44.46 15.49
CA ALA A 97 -30.47 -45.91 15.80
C ALA A 97 -29.54 -46.24 16.99
N ILE A 98 -28.42 -45.51 17.11
CA ILE A 98 -27.51 -45.61 18.29
C ILE A 98 -28.18 -45.01 19.50
N LEU A 99 -28.84 -43.85 19.35
CA LEU A 99 -29.62 -43.21 20.40
C LEU A 99 -30.87 -44.00 20.79
N SER A 100 -31.51 -44.68 19.84
CA SER A 100 -32.67 -45.56 20.15
C SER A 100 -32.25 -46.85 20.84
N ALA A 101 -31.08 -47.43 20.51
CA ALA A 101 -30.50 -48.53 21.26
C ALA A 101 -30.16 -48.16 22.73
N GLN A 102 -29.79 -46.90 22.99
CA GLN A 102 -29.63 -46.38 24.34
C GLN A 102 -30.96 -46.05 25.05
N ARG A 103 -32.07 -45.82 24.30
CA ARG A 103 -33.41 -45.56 24.88
C ARG A 103 -34.07 -46.78 25.55
N SER A 104 -33.56 -47.99 25.36
CA SER A 104 -34.12 -49.18 26.03
C SER A 104 -33.49 -49.49 27.39
N TYR A 105 -32.66 -48.57 27.92
CA TYR A 105 -32.01 -48.82 29.20
C TYR A 105 -32.86 -48.31 30.40
N PHE A 106 -34.00 -49.01 30.62
CA PHE A 106 -34.58 -49.00 31.95
C PHE A 106 -33.96 -50.13 32.75
N PRO A 107 -33.30 -49.84 33.89
CA PRO A 107 -32.53 -50.84 34.62
C PRO A 107 -33.39 -51.95 35.26
N CYS A 108 -34.71 -51.81 35.21
CA CYS A 108 -35.62 -52.79 35.81
C CYS A 108 -36.89 -52.95 35.00
N LYS A 109 -37.15 -54.18 34.54
CA LYS A 109 -38.39 -54.55 33.84
C LYS A 109 -39.53 -54.87 34.77
N ASP A 110 -39.26 -55.35 35.99
CA ASP A 110 -40.24 -55.83 36.95
C ASP A 110 -40.92 -54.73 37.73
N HIS A 111 -40.32 -53.53 37.81
CA HIS A 111 -40.82 -52.36 38.58
C HIS A 111 -41.12 -51.16 37.64
N GLU A 112 -41.71 -51.36 36.50
CA GLU A 112 -41.96 -50.31 35.48
C GLU A 112 -42.77 -49.12 35.98
N LYS A 113 -43.53 -49.25 37.07
CA LYS A 113 -44.41 -48.21 37.63
C LYS A 113 -43.73 -47.23 38.58
N VAL A 114 -42.53 -47.53 39.06
CA VAL A 114 -41.78 -46.66 40.00
C VAL A 114 -40.47 -46.24 39.38
N LYS A 115 -40.55 -45.23 38.51
CA LYS A 115 -39.41 -44.64 37.82
C LYS A 115 -39.05 -43.32 38.49
N LEU A 116 -37.86 -43.28 39.00
CA LEU A 116 -37.24 -42.05 39.55
C LEU A 116 -36.03 -41.68 38.69
N PHE A 117 -35.69 -40.40 38.75
CA PHE A 117 -34.53 -39.84 38.06
C PHE A 117 -33.63 -39.12 39.07
N CYS A 118 -32.37 -39.51 39.11
CA CYS A 118 -31.38 -38.81 39.88
C CYS A 118 -30.85 -37.61 39.06
N LEU A 119 -31.14 -36.38 39.48
CA LEU A 119 -30.67 -35.16 38.83
C LEU A 119 -29.15 -34.98 38.99
N THR A 120 -28.59 -35.47 40.09
CA THR A 120 -27.15 -35.40 40.37
C THR A 120 -26.34 -36.29 39.43
N ASP A 121 -26.78 -37.56 39.30
CA ASP A 121 -26.09 -38.55 38.42
C ASP A 121 -26.62 -38.54 36.99
N ARG A 122 -27.69 -37.78 36.71
CA ARG A 122 -28.42 -37.72 35.44
C ARG A 122 -28.79 -39.08 34.91
N ALA A 123 -29.30 -39.94 35.78
CA ALA A 123 -29.65 -41.32 35.48
C ALA A 123 -31.02 -41.71 36.00
N VAL A 124 -31.72 -42.61 35.25
CA VAL A 124 -32.95 -43.22 35.74
C VAL A 124 -32.59 -44.29 36.77
N VAL A 125 -33.20 -44.23 37.95
CA VAL A 125 -32.95 -45.11 39.08
C VAL A 125 -34.23 -45.85 39.47
N CYS A 126 -34.08 -47.11 39.87
CA CYS A 126 -35.18 -47.90 40.43
C CYS A 126 -35.02 -48.03 41.95
N PHE A 127 -35.89 -47.39 42.69
CA PHE A 127 -35.85 -47.38 44.16
C PHE A 127 -35.88 -48.77 44.79
N PHE A 128 -36.41 -49.79 44.09
CA PHE A 128 -36.53 -51.17 44.58
C PHE A 128 -35.35 -52.07 44.20
N CYS A 129 -34.57 -51.71 43.20
CA CYS A 129 -33.48 -52.53 42.67
C CYS A 129 -32.11 -51.96 42.97
N ASP A 130 -32.00 -50.63 43.05
CA ASP A 130 -30.76 -49.96 43.38
C ASP A 130 -30.66 -49.80 44.91
N GLU A 131 -29.43 -49.94 45.48
CA GLU A 131 -29.26 -49.75 46.90
C GLU A 131 -29.63 -48.31 47.27
N PRO A 132 -30.63 -48.06 48.13
CA PRO A 132 -31.09 -46.71 48.49
C PRO A 132 -29.94 -45.82 49.06
N SER A 133 -28.93 -46.43 49.67
CA SER A 133 -27.76 -45.78 50.25
C SER A 133 -26.87 -45.05 49.23
N LEU A 134 -26.93 -45.42 47.93
CA LEU A 134 -26.13 -44.76 46.92
C LEU A 134 -26.67 -43.38 46.50
N HIS A 135 -27.92 -43.07 46.78
CA HIS A 135 -28.58 -41.83 46.38
C HIS A 135 -29.10 -40.98 47.58
N GLU A 136 -28.77 -41.36 48.84
CA GLU A 136 -29.26 -40.68 50.05
C GLU A 136 -28.95 -39.17 50.13
N GLN A 137 -27.89 -38.72 49.45
CA GLN A 137 -27.50 -37.30 49.35
C GLN A 137 -27.78 -36.69 47.94
N HIS A 138 -28.33 -37.45 47.02
CA HIS A 138 -28.60 -37.00 45.69
C HIS A 138 -30.02 -36.48 45.55
N GLN A 139 -30.22 -35.55 44.64
CA GLN A 139 -31.53 -35.00 44.36
C GLN A 139 -32.28 -35.95 43.39
N VAL A 140 -33.26 -36.67 43.89
CA VAL A 140 -34.04 -37.62 43.11
C VAL A 140 -35.48 -37.09 42.96
N THR A 141 -35.99 -37.11 41.74
CA THR A 141 -37.35 -36.69 41.38
C THR A 141 -38.06 -37.73 40.52
N ASN A 142 -39.33 -37.53 40.23
CA ASN A 142 -40.01 -38.40 39.27
C ASN A 142 -39.52 -38.16 37.82
N VAL A 143 -39.69 -39.15 36.96
CA VAL A 143 -39.16 -39.07 35.58
C VAL A 143 -39.84 -37.97 34.78
N ASP A 144 -41.12 -37.69 35.02
CA ASP A 144 -41.84 -36.66 34.27
C ASP A 144 -41.38 -35.27 34.63
N GLU A 145 -41.17 -34.97 35.92
CA GLU A 145 -40.59 -33.71 36.39
C GLU A 145 -39.15 -33.52 35.91
N ALA A 146 -38.33 -34.57 36.00
CA ALA A 146 -36.97 -34.55 35.44
C ALA A 146 -36.94 -34.28 33.97
N PHE A 147 -37.88 -34.86 33.21
CA PHE A 147 -38.00 -34.62 31.77
C PHE A 147 -38.28 -33.15 31.43
N GLU A 148 -39.27 -32.55 32.15
CA GLU A 148 -39.61 -31.15 31.93
C GLU A 148 -38.44 -30.19 32.30
N GLU A 149 -37.73 -30.46 33.38
CA GLU A 149 -36.59 -29.66 33.82
C GLU A 149 -35.42 -29.76 32.86
N LEU A 150 -35.02 -30.97 32.48
CA LEU A 150 -33.94 -31.20 31.53
C LEU A 150 -34.27 -30.67 30.11
N GLN A 151 -35.57 -30.83 29.71
CA GLN A 151 -36.01 -30.26 28.43
C GLN A 151 -35.89 -28.72 28.44
N ARG A 152 -36.18 -28.04 29.53
CA ARG A 152 -36.04 -26.59 29.66
C ARG A 152 -34.55 -26.18 29.61
N GLU A 153 -33.69 -26.88 30.40
CA GLU A 153 -32.24 -26.66 30.39
C GLU A 153 -31.65 -26.80 29.00
N LEU A 154 -32.02 -27.90 28.26
CA LEU A 154 -31.54 -28.12 26.89
C LEU A 154 -32.06 -27.07 25.90
N LYS A 155 -33.30 -26.55 26.09
CA LYS A 155 -33.83 -25.48 25.26
C LYS A 155 -33.05 -24.16 25.45
N GLU A 156 -32.67 -23.83 26.68
CA GLU A 156 -31.87 -22.65 27.00
C GLU A 156 -30.44 -22.76 26.39
N GLN A 157 -29.84 -23.97 26.54
CA GLN A 157 -28.55 -24.26 25.91
C GLN A 157 -28.63 -24.15 24.39
N LEU A 158 -29.71 -24.66 23.78
CA LEU A 158 -29.90 -24.57 22.34
C LEU A 158 -29.99 -23.12 21.85
N LEU A 159 -30.75 -22.27 22.58
CA LEU A 159 -30.83 -20.84 22.24
C LEU A 159 -29.47 -20.16 22.32
N THR A 160 -28.71 -20.45 23.37
CA THR A 160 -27.35 -19.89 23.54
C THR A 160 -26.41 -20.31 22.40
N LEU A 161 -26.47 -21.60 22.00
CA LEU A 161 -25.68 -22.11 20.89
C LEU A 161 -26.10 -21.49 19.55
N GLN A 162 -27.41 -21.31 19.32
CA GLN A 162 -27.92 -20.65 18.10
C GLN A 162 -27.50 -19.20 18.02
N GLU A 163 -27.49 -18.46 19.14
CA GLU A 163 -26.97 -17.09 19.16
C GLU A 163 -25.47 -17.05 18.86
N SER A 164 -24.70 -17.97 19.42
CA SER A 164 -23.26 -18.10 19.15
C SER A 164 -23.00 -18.45 17.69
N GLU A 165 -23.77 -19.39 17.11
CA GLU A 165 -23.69 -19.76 15.70
C GLU A 165 -23.95 -18.54 14.78
N ARG A 166 -25.01 -17.77 15.10
CA ARG A 166 -25.30 -16.53 14.35
C ARG A 166 -24.14 -15.56 14.40
N GLY A 167 -23.60 -15.28 15.61
CA GLY A 167 -22.47 -14.38 15.80
C GLY A 167 -21.23 -14.82 15.01
N HIS A 168 -20.90 -16.11 15.03
CA HIS A 168 -19.77 -16.64 14.27
C HIS A 168 -20.01 -16.58 12.75
N THR A 169 -21.24 -16.78 12.32
CA THR A 169 -21.61 -16.67 10.89
C THR A 169 -21.46 -15.25 10.38
N GLU A 170 -21.92 -14.26 11.15
CA GLU A 170 -21.77 -12.83 10.83
C GLU A 170 -20.29 -12.41 10.79
N ALA A 171 -19.51 -12.84 11.79
CA ALA A 171 -18.07 -12.58 11.85
C ALA A 171 -17.34 -13.19 10.65
N LEU A 172 -17.70 -14.43 10.26
CA LEU A 172 -17.12 -15.09 9.10
C LEU A 172 -17.45 -14.36 7.79
N GLN A 173 -18.67 -13.87 7.63
CA GLN A 173 -19.06 -13.08 6.47
C GLN A 173 -18.29 -11.77 6.39
N LEU A 174 -18.11 -11.07 7.51
CA LEU A 174 -17.32 -9.84 7.61
C LEU A 174 -15.86 -10.10 7.20
N LEU A 175 -15.24 -11.14 7.75
CA LEU A 175 -13.86 -11.50 7.43
C LEU A 175 -13.66 -11.88 5.96
N LYS A 176 -14.62 -12.62 5.36
CA LYS A 176 -14.60 -12.95 3.93
C LYS A 176 -14.68 -11.70 3.06
N ARG A 177 -15.50 -10.71 3.43
CA ARG A 177 -15.58 -9.41 2.74
C ARG A 177 -14.25 -8.67 2.85
N GLN A 178 -13.72 -8.53 4.06
CA GLN A 178 -12.43 -7.88 4.32
C GLN A 178 -11.30 -8.54 3.52
N LEU A 179 -11.28 -9.86 3.44
CA LEU A 179 -10.30 -10.60 2.64
C LEU A 179 -10.40 -10.26 1.14
N ALA A 180 -11.61 -10.20 0.59
CA ALA A 180 -11.83 -9.85 -0.81
C ALA A 180 -11.42 -8.40 -1.11
N GLU A 181 -11.79 -7.46 -0.25
CA GLU A 181 -11.43 -6.04 -0.35
C GLU A 181 -9.91 -5.83 -0.26
N THR A 182 -9.25 -6.53 0.68
CA THR A 182 -7.78 -6.46 0.82
C THR A 182 -7.07 -6.99 -0.43
N LYS A 183 -7.51 -8.13 -0.99
CA LYS A 183 -6.96 -8.68 -2.23
C LYS A 183 -7.15 -7.73 -3.41
N SER A 184 -8.33 -7.13 -3.54
CA SER A 184 -8.61 -6.15 -4.60
C SER A 184 -7.75 -4.90 -4.47
N SER A 185 -7.64 -4.35 -3.26
CA SER A 185 -6.81 -3.17 -2.97
C SER A 185 -5.32 -3.44 -3.25
N ALA A 186 -4.81 -4.61 -2.83
CA ALA A 186 -3.42 -4.99 -3.09
C ALA A 186 -3.13 -5.11 -4.60
N LYS A 187 -4.08 -5.66 -5.38
CA LYS A 187 -3.95 -5.75 -6.85
C LYS A 187 -3.92 -4.36 -7.48
N SER A 188 -4.82 -3.46 -7.06
CA SER A 188 -4.86 -2.08 -7.55
C SER A 188 -3.58 -1.32 -7.20
N LEU A 189 -3.09 -1.43 -5.97
CA LEU A 189 -1.84 -0.78 -5.53
C LEU A 189 -0.64 -1.28 -6.33
N ARG A 190 -0.55 -2.59 -6.61
CA ARG A 190 0.51 -3.14 -7.47
C ARG A 190 0.50 -2.50 -8.86
N ALA A 191 -0.68 -2.36 -9.48
CA ALA A 191 -0.81 -1.70 -10.77
C ALA A 191 -0.34 -0.23 -10.71
N THR A 192 -0.80 0.53 -9.71
CA THR A 192 -0.41 1.94 -9.50
C THR A 192 1.10 2.09 -9.34
N ILE A 193 1.75 1.21 -8.55
CA ILE A 193 3.21 1.23 -8.38
C ILE A 193 3.91 0.96 -9.73
N SER A 194 3.48 -0.09 -10.45
CA SER A 194 4.06 -0.42 -11.76
C SER A 194 3.93 0.73 -12.76
N GLU A 195 2.76 1.37 -12.84
CA GLU A 195 2.52 2.52 -13.70
C GLU A 195 3.41 3.73 -13.34
N ALA A 196 3.63 3.97 -12.04
CA ALA A 196 4.53 5.04 -11.60
C ALA A 196 5.97 4.80 -12.06
N PHE A 197 6.48 3.56 -11.90
CA PHE A 197 7.82 3.20 -12.39
C PHE A 197 7.92 3.27 -13.92
N GLU A 198 6.91 2.82 -14.66
CA GLU A 198 6.92 2.92 -16.13
C GLU A 198 6.92 4.38 -16.62
N ARG A 199 6.23 5.28 -15.92
CA ARG A 199 6.33 6.73 -16.21
C ARG A 199 7.74 7.26 -16.00
N LEU A 200 8.38 6.93 -14.88
CA LEU A 200 9.76 7.35 -14.60
C LEU A 200 10.75 6.77 -15.64
N HIS A 201 10.61 5.49 -15.99
CA HIS A 201 11.44 4.88 -17.04
C HIS A 201 11.28 5.57 -18.39
N ARG A 202 10.05 5.96 -18.74
CA ARG A 202 9.79 6.69 -19.98
C ARG A 202 10.48 8.05 -19.98
N LEU A 203 10.30 8.86 -18.93
CA LEU A 203 10.95 10.16 -18.79
C LEU A 203 12.47 10.04 -18.87
N LEU A 204 13.07 9.05 -18.21
CA LEU A 204 14.50 8.79 -18.27
C LEU A 204 14.97 8.44 -19.69
N ARG A 205 14.23 7.58 -20.41
CA ARG A 205 14.56 7.23 -21.81
C ARG A 205 14.43 8.43 -22.75
N GLU A 206 13.40 9.24 -22.61
CA GLU A 206 13.19 10.46 -23.39
C GLU A 206 14.31 11.46 -23.14
N ARG A 207 14.72 11.66 -21.89
CA ARG A 207 15.85 12.54 -21.55
C ARG A 207 17.16 12.01 -22.07
N GLN A 208 17.44 10.72 -21.95
CA GLN A 208 18.62 10.08 -22.50
C GLN A 208 18.70 10.31 -24.03
N LYS A 209 17.59 10.03 -24.72
CA LYS A 209 17.50 10.24 -26.18
C LYS A 209 17.79 11.68 -26.59
N SER A 210 17.14 12.64 -25.92
CA SER A 210 17.37 14.08 -26.17
C SER A 210 18.83 14.48 -26.00
N MET A 211 19.49 14.01 -24.92
CA MET A 211 20.91 14.33 -24.67
C MET A 211 21.85 13.71 -25.69
N LEU A 212 21.56 12.49 -26.16
CA LEU A 212 22.35 11.83 -27.21
C LEU A 212 22.17 12.53 -28.57
N GLU A 213 20.95 12.93 -28.92
CA GLU A 213 20.68 13.70 -30.13
C GLU A 213 21.36 15.06 -30.11
N GLU A 214 21.40 15.73 -28.95
CA GLU A 214 22.13 16.99 -28.77
C GLU A 214 23.65 16.80 -28.96
N LEU A 215 24.22 15.74 -28.36
CA LEU A 215 25.63 15.40 -28.52
C LEU A 215 25.97 15.08 -29.98
N GLU A 216 25.15 14.30 -30.67
CA GLU A 216 25.33 13.98 -32.11
C GLU A 216 25.29 15.24 -32.98
N SER A 217 24.36 16.15 -32.70
CA SER A 217 24.25 17.44 -33.40
C SER A 217 25.48 18.33 -33.20
N ASP A 218 25.93 18.47 -31.92
CA ASP A 218 27.13 19.26 -31.60
C ASP A 218 28.39 18.64 -32.25
N THR A 219 28.50 17.32 -32.22
CA THR A 219 29.60 16.58 -32.85
C THR A 219 29.62 16.79 -34.35
N ALA A 220 28.48 16.61 -35.01
CA ALA A 220 28.38 16.77 -36.47
C ALA A 220 28.76 18.21 -36.88
N ARG A 221 28.27 19.22 -36.20
CA ARG A 221 28.60 20.63 -36.43
C ARG A 221 30.09 20.90 -36.29
N THR A 222 30.70 20.41 -35.20
CA THR A 222 32.13 20.60 -34.94
C THR A 222 33.00 19.89 -35.96
N LEU A 223 32.65 18.63 -36.30
CA LEU A 223 33.36 17.88 -37.35
C LEU A 223 33.29 18.57 -38.70
N THR A 224 32.13 19.08 -39.08
CA THR A 224 31.96 19.82 -40.36
C THR A 224 32.85 21.06 -40.39
N ASP A 225 32.92 21.83 -39.31
CA ASP A 225 33.80 23.00 -39.22
C ASP A 225 35.29 22.64 -39.29
N ILE A 226 35.69 21.57 -38.60
CA ILE A 226 37.07 21.07 -38.66
C ILE A 226 37.43 20.58 -40.06
N GLU A 227 36.55 19.80 -40.71
CA GLU A 227 36.75 19.29 -42.09
C GLU A 227 36.89 20.44 -43.07
N GLN A 228 36.07 21.47 -42.97
CA GLN A 228 36.22 22.69 -43.81
C GLN A 228 37.52 23.40 -43.55
N LYS A 229 37.96 23.53 -42.32
CA LYS A 229 39.28 24.10 -41.96
C LYS A 229 40.42 23.25 -42.55
N VAL A 230 40.37 21.93 -42.39
CA VAL A 230 41.34 20.98 -42.94
C VAL A 230 41.42 21.12 -44.49
N GLN A 231 40.31 21.18 -45.16
CA GLN A 231 40.27 21.33 -46.61
C GLN A 231 40.87 22.67 -47.05
N ARG A 232 40.52 23.76 -46.36
CA ARG A 232 41.05 25.11 -46.64
C ARG A 232 42.56 25.15 -46.44
N TYR A 233 43.08 24.66 -45.34
CA TYR A 233 44.51 24.66 -45.07
C TYR A 233 45.29 23.71 -45.96
N SER A 234 44.69 22.58 -46.35
CA SER A 234 45.27 21.66 -47.35
C SER A 234 45.46 22.33 -48.72
N GLN A 235 44.48 23.14 -49.15
CA GLN A 235 44.58 23.88 -50.41
C GLN A 235 45.65 25.01 -50.28
N GLN A 236 45.70 25.71 -49.16
CA GLN A 236 46.73 26.73 -48.89
C GLN A 236 48.13 26.09 -48.87
N LEU A 237 48.28 24.95 -48.22
CA LEU A 237 49.56 24.24 -48.15
C LEU A 237 50.07 23.86 -49.56
N ARG A 238 49.18 23.34 -50.45
CA ARG A 238 49.57 23.04 -51.83
C ARG A 238 50.10 24.27 -52.57
N LYS A 239 49.41 25.43 -52.43
CA LYS A 239 49.84 26.69 -53.05
C LYS A 239 51.20 27.15 -52.52
N VAL A 240 51.45 26.99 -51.20
CA VAL A 240 52.76 27.32 -50.62
C VAL A 240 53.84 26.35 -51.12
N GLN A 241 53.54 25.02 -51.16
CA GLN A 241 54.46 24.01 -51.69
C GLN A 241 54.85 24.26 -53.16
N GLU A 242 53.86 24.61 -54.00
CA GLU A 242 54.13 25.06 -55.38
C GLU A 242 55.06 26.30 -55.41
N GLY A 243 54.81 27.27 -54.51
CA GLY A 243 55.70 28.44 -54.39
C GLY A 243 57.11 28.08 -53.98
N VAL A 244 57.26 27.18 -53.01
CA VAL A 244 58.57 26.66 -52.57
C VAL A 244 59.30 25.97 -53.75
N GLN A 245 58.60 25.11 -54.49
CA GLN A 245 59.18 24.41 -55.62
C GLN A 245 59.67 25.37 -56.71
N ILE A 246 58.86 26.37 -57.08
CA ILE A 246 59.22 27.42 -58.06
C ILE A 246 60.47 28.18 -57.57
N LEU A 247 60.57 28.51 -56.30
CA LEU A 247 61.76 29.17 -55.74
C LEU A 247 63.00 28.25 -55.78
N GLN A 248 62.86 26.99 -55.41
CA GLN A 248 63.94 26.00 -55.43
C GLN A 248 64.50 25.80 -56.89
N GLU A 249 63.61 25.67 -57.86
CA GLU A 249 63.96 25.53 -59.24
C GLU A 249 64.74 26.80 -59.75
N ARG A 250 64.26 27.99 -59.32
CA ARG A 250 64.95 29.25 -59.71
C ARG A 250 66.31 29.42 -58.98
N LEU A 251 66.41 29.02 -57.74
CA LEU A 251 67.69 29.06 -57.02
C LEU A 251 68.72 28.03 -57.54
N ALA A 252 68.31 26.98 -58.14
CA ALA A 252 69.15 25.98 -58.77
C ALA A 252 69.67 26.42 -60.16
N GLU A 253 69.17 27.53 -60.75
CA GLU A 253 69.60 28.04 -62.03
C GLU A 253 71.02 28.63 -61.94
N THR A 254 71.90 28.14 -62.72
CA THR A 254 73.36 28.56 -62.75
C THR A 254 73.67 29.61 -63.77
N ASP A 255 72.86 29.81 -64.81
CA ASP A 255 73.04 30.86 -65.78
C ASP A 255 72.51 32.18 -65.31
N ILE A 256 73.38 33.15 -65.13
CA ILE A 256 73.11 34.48 -64.56
C ILE A 256 72.04 35.25 -65.35
N HIS A 257 72.04 35.14 -66.74
CA HIS A 257 71.11 35.87 -67.57
C HIS A 257 69.70 35.29 -67.40
N THR A 258 69.59 33.93 -67.42
CA THR A 258 68.38 33.23 -67.20
C THR A 258 67.85 33.49 -65.78
N PHE A 259 68.67 33.45 -64.75
CA PHE A 259 68.30 33.74 -63.37
C PHE A 259 67.69 35.18 -63.23
N LEU A 260 68.39 36.22 -63.74
CA LEU A 260 67.94 37.59 -63.63
C LEU A 260 66.76 37.95 -64.48
N GLY A 261 66.70 37.37 -65.74
CA GLY A 261 65.66 37.69 -66.68
C GLY A 261 64.22 37.29 -66.28
N GLY A 262 64.07 36.45 -65.25
CA GLY A 262 62.74 35.97 -64.82
C GLY A 262 62.29 36.47 -63.46
N ILE A 263 63.06 37.31 -62.73
CA ILE A 263 62.80 37.67 -61.40
C ILE A 263 61.48 38.47 -61.22
N SER A 264 61.18 39.39 -62.14
CA SER A 264 59.91 40.16 -62.08
C SER A 264 58.68 39.27 -62.19
N SER A 265 58.70 38.32 -63.15
CA SER A 265 57.60 37.36 -63.35
C SER A 265 57.47 36.39 -62.11
N LEU A 266 58.61 36.05 -61.53
CA LEU A 266 58.63 35.20 -60.33
C LEU A 266 57.92 35.88 -59.16
N SER A 267 58.22 37.17 -58.92
CA SER A 267 57.56 37.94 -57.83
C SER A 267 56.04 37.99 -58.00
N GLU A 268 55.54 38.17 -59.23
CA GLU A 268 54.12 38.14 -59.54
C GLU A 268 53.51 36.74 -59.32
N ARG A 269 54.20 35.69 -59.72
CA ARG A 269 53.73 34.28 -59.54
C ARG A 269 53.69 33.85 -58.03
N LEU A 270 54.47 34.50 -57.17
CA LEU A 270 54.53 34.27 -55.75
C LEU A 270 53.51 35.12 -54.95
N LYS A 271 53.01 36.18 -55.53
CA LYS A 271 51.97 36.99 -54.93
C LYS A 271 50.75 36.12 -54.61
N GLY A 272 50.26 36.22 -53.34
CA GLY A 272 49.11 35.45 -52.86
C GLY A 272 49.38 33.99 -52.56
N LYS A 273 50.64 33.49 -52.66
CA LYS A 273 51.01 32.16 -52.18
C LYS A 273 51.51 32.17 -50.73
N ILE A 274 51.84 33.31 -50.19
CA ILE A 274 52.26 33.48 -48.80
C ILE A 274 51.02 33.84 -47.95
N HIS A 275 50.68 33.03 -47.04
CA HIS A 275 49.56 33.22 -46.14
C HIS A 275 50.02 33.04 -44.68
N GLU A 276 49.60 33.92 -43.81
CA GLU A 276 49.79 33.74 -42.38
C GLU A 276 48.87 32.62 -41.87
N THR A 277 49.43 31.73 -41.06
CA THR A 277 48.68 30.64 -40.41
C THR A 277 48.27 31.06 -39.00
N ASN A 278 47.08 31.65 -38.86
CA ASN A 278 46.47 31.93 -37.58
C ASN A 278 45.42 30.86 -37.29
N LEU A 279 45.85 29.70 -36.84
CA LEU A 279 44.94 28.61 -36.43
C LEU A 279 44.71 28.70 -34.92
N THR A 280 43.50 29.04 -34.55
CA THR A 280 43.04 28.89 -33.15
C THR A 280 42.37 27.51 -33.00
N TYR A 281 42.86 26.72 -32.09
CA TYR A 281 42.26 25.44 -31.78
C TYR A 281 41.11 25.65 -30.78
N GLU A 282 39.91 25.23 -31.12
CA GLU A 282 38.78 25.22 -30.20
C GLU A 282 38.52 23.77 -29.82
N ASP A 283 38.56 23.49 -28.50
CA ASP A 283 38.27 22.19 -27.96
C ASP A 283 36.79 21.86 -28.13
N PHE A 284 36.49 20.60 -28.42
CA PHE A 284 35.14 20.11 -28.35
C PHE A 284 34.59 20.31 -26.93
N PRO A 285 33.35 20.87 -26.75
CA PRO A 285 32.84 21.25 -25.42
C PRO A 285 32.47 20.04 -24.57
N THR A 286 33.43 19.19 -24.23
CA THR A 286 33.25 17.98 -23.41
C THR A 286 32.67 18.30 -22.05
N SER A 287 32.97 19.47 -21.49
CA SER A 287 32.44 19.91 -20.19
C SER A 287 30.93 20.01 -20.15
N LYS A 288 30.27 20.20 -21.29
CA LYS A 288 28.78 20.17 -21.40
C LYS A 288 28.20 18.80 -21.08
N TYR A 289 28.94 17.73 -21.39
CA TYR A 289 28.50 16.33 -21.26
C TYR A 289 29.22 15.58 -20.13
N MET A 290 30.10 16.25 -19.40
CA MET A 290 30.82 15.73 -18.25
C MET A 290 30.39 16.47 -16.98
N GLY A 291 30.77 15.96 -15.82
CA GLY A 291 30.45 16.60 -14.53
C GLY A 291 29.36 15.86 -13.76
N PRO A 292 28.49 16.56 -13.00
CA PRO A 292 27.47 15.90 -12.18
C PRO A 292 26.26 15.46 -13.01
N LEU A 293 26.50 14.56 -14.00
CA LEU A 293 25.52 14.15 -15.01
C LEU A 293 24.22 13.64 -14.39
N GLN A 294 24.32 12.80 -13.35
CA GLN A 294 23.13 12.28 -12.69
C GLN A 294 22.30 13.39 -12.01
N TYR A 295 22.98 14.36 -11.40
CA TYR A 295 22.29 15.51 -10.80
C TYR A 295 21.61 16.39 -11.87
N THR A 296 22.28 16.61 -12.99
CA THR A 296 21.73 17.38 -14.13
C THR A 296 20.50 16.70 -14.71
N ILE A 297 20.55 15.36 -14.89
CA ILE A 297 19.41 14.57 -15.33
C ILE A 297 18.27 14.68 -14.31
N TRP A 298 18.55 14.43 -13.03
CA TRP A 298 17.55 14.53 -11.98
C TRP A 298 16.89 15.91 -11.94
N LYS A 299 17.67 16.97 -11.97
CA LYS A 299 17.19 18.35 -11.98
C LYS A 299 16.29 18.65 -13.18
N SER A 300 16.62 18.13 -14.37
CA SER A 300 15.81 18.31 -15.57
C SER A 300 14.49 17.55 -15.52
N LEU A 301 14.46 16.37 -14.87
CA LEU A 301 13.27 15.55 -14.75
C LEU A 301 12.30 16.02 -13.65
N PHE A 302 12.79 16.83 -12.71
CA PHE A 302 11.99 17.23 -11.55
C PHE A 302 10.69 17.95 -11.93
N GLN A 303 10.69 18.72 -13.01
CA GLN A 303 9.51 19.43 -13.50
C GLN A 303 8.45 18.49 -14.11
N ASP A 304 8.85 17.29 -14.55
CA ASP A 304 8.00 16.30 -15.19
C ASP A 304 7.49 15.24 -14.21
N ILE A 305 8.03 15.21 -12.97
CA ILE A 305 7.61 14.28 -11.91
C ILE A 305 6.45 14.91 -11.14
N HIS A 306 5.33 14.21 -11.09
CA HIS A 306 4.14 14.64 -10.35
C HIS A 306 3.54 13.50 -9.52
N PRO A 307 3.02 13.78 -8.29
CA PRO A 307 3.10 15.07 -7.58
C PRO A 307 4.48 15.31 -6.97
N VAL A 308 4.91 16.55 -6.98
CA VAL A 308 6.06 17.06 -6.21
C VAL A 308 5.56 18.06 -5.18
N PRO A 309 6.35 18.38 -4.13
CA PRO A 309 5.92 19.37 -3.16
C PRO A 309 5.60 20.72 -3.81
N ALA A 310 4.33 21.12 -3.74
CA ALA A 310 3.86 22.39 -4.28
C ALA A 310 4.24 23.55 -3.35
N ALA A 311 4.64 24.66 -3.95
CA ALA A 311 4.85 25.92 -3.23
C ALA A 311 3.47 26.57 -2.97
N LEU A 312 2.89 26.28 -1.80
CA LEU A 312 1.65 26.93 -1.38
C LEU A 312 1.95 28.28 -0.71
N THR A 313 1.00 29.18 -0.83
CA THR A 313 1.00 30.46 -0.10
C THR A 313 -0.20 30.55 0.84
N LEU A 314 -0.08 31.36 1.87
CA LEU A 314 -1.11 31.64 2.85
C LEU A 314 -1.94 32.84 2.42
N ASP A 315 -3.26 32.84 2.66
CA ASP A 315 -4.13 33.95 2.37
C ASP A 315 -4.23 34.91 3.56
N PRO A 316 -3.62 36.11 3.49
CA PRO A 316 -3.62 37.08 4.59
C PRO A 316 -5.00 37.56 4.99
N LEU A 317 -5.98 37.49 4.07
CA LEU A 317 -7.35 37.90 4.36
C LEU A 317 -8.07 36.95 5.32
N THR A 318 -7.61 35.70 5.39
CA THR A 318 -8.19 34.66 6.28
C THR A 318 -7.48 34.60 7.63
N ALA A 319 -6.28 35.13 7.73
CA ALA A 319 -5.42 34.99 8.91
C ALA A 319 -6.02 35.65 10.14
N HIS A 320 -6.03 34.93 11.26
CA HIS A 320 -6.39 35.49 12.58
C HIS A 320 -5.51 36.70 12.90
N GLN A 321 -6.08 37.73 13.53
CA GLN A 321 -5.39 39.03 13.80
C GLN A 321 -4.10 38.93 14.61
N ARG A 322 -3.86 37.82 15.32
CA ARG A 322 -2.62 37.56 16.08
C ARG A 322 -1.57 36.78 15.29
N LEU A 323 -1.83 36.45 14.03
CA LEU A 323 -0.86 35.80 13.18
C LEU A 323 -0.02 36.81 12.42
N ILE A 324 1.26 36.51 12.29
CA ILE A 324 2.22 37.22 11.47
C ILE A 324 2.61 36.31 10.31
N LEU A 325 2.43 36.79 9.10
CA LEU A 325 2.84 36.13 7.88
C LEU A 325 4.10 36.77 7.34
N SER A 326 4.98 35.99 6.69
CA SER A 326 6.10 36.52 5.91
C SER A 326 5.61 37.25 4.66
N ASP A 327 6.47 38.13 4.09
CA ASP A 327 6.14 38.89 2.88
C ASP A 327 5.78 38.00 1.69
N ASP A 328 6.41 36.82 1.58
CA ASP A 328 6.15 35.81 0.55
C ASP A 328 4.97 34.89 0.91
N CYS A 329 4.29 35.13 2.03
CA CYS A 329 3.15 34.36 2.52
C CYS A 329 3.41 32.84 2.63
N THR A 330 4.64 32.42 2.92
CA THR A 330 5.01 31.00 3.08
C THR A 330 5.25 30.61 4.54
N ILE A 331 5.33 31.58 5.44
CA ILE A 331 5.62 31.38 6.85
C ILE A 331 4.51 32.02 7.69
N VAL A 332 4.07 31.32 8.74
CA VAL A 332 3.13 31.87 9.73
C VAL A 332 3.61 31.60 11.14
N ALA A 333 3.60 32.64 11.94
CA ALA A 333 3.91 32.60 13.36
C ALA A 333 2.79 33.23 14.19
N TYR A 334 2.71 32.85 15.47
CA TYR A 334 1.88 33.58 16.43
C TYR A 334 2.60 34.86 16.86
N GLY A 335 2.00 36.00 16.59
CA GLY A 335 2.54 37.30 16.96
C GLY A 335 2.34 37.60 18.43
N ASN A 336 3.27 38.36 19.02
CA ASN A 336 3.20 38.75 20.41
C ASN A 336 2.06 39.77 20.69
N LEU A 337 1.47 39.61 21.88
CA LEU A 337 0.71 40.51 22.77
C LEU A 337 -0.24 41.54 22.16
N HIS A 338 -0.01 42.11 20.98
CA HIS A 338 -0.87 43.09 20.35
C HIS A 338 -1.45 42.58 19.04
N PRO A 339 -2.80 42.54 18.90
CA PRO A 339 -3.43 42.25 17.62
C PRO A 339 -2.93 43.26 16.58
N GLN A 340 -2.61 42.80 15.37
CA GLN A 340 -2.35 43.72 14.26
C GLN A 340 -3.62 44.50 13.95
N PRO A 341 -3.55 45.81 13.67
CA PRO A 341 -4.69 46.60 13.29
C PRO A 341 -5.12 46.25 11.86
N LEU A 342 -5.58 45.01 11.65
CA LEU A 342 -6.10 44.56 10.38
C LEU A 342 -7.58 44.88 10.27
N GLN A 343 -8.00 45.36 9.10
CA GLN A 343 -9.41 45.58 8.82
C GLN A 343 -10.20 44.27 9.01
N ASP A 344 -11.31 44.33 9.70
CA ASP A 344 -12.19 43.17 9.87
C ASP A 344 -12.69 42.66 8.51
N SER A 345 -12.70 41.37 8.34
CA SER A 345 -13.13 40.69 7.11
C SER A 345 -13.97 39.47 7.49
N PRO A 346 -15.07 39.23 6.77
CA PRO A 346 -15.85 38.02 6.95
C PRO A 346 -15.05 36.75 6.68
N LYS A 347 -13.94 36.85 5.92
CA LYS A 347 -13.03 35.73 5.63
C LYS A 347 -12.05 35.45 6.77
N ARG A 348 -11.84 36.36 7.72
CA ARG A 348 -10.85 36.26 8.78
C ARG A 348 -11.36 35.39 9.94
N PHE A 349 -10.51 34.47 10.40
CA PHE A 349 -10.73 33.78 11.68
C PHE A 349 -10.66 34.78 12.83
N ASP A 350 -11.63 34.72 13.76
CA ASP A 350 -11.71 35.63 14.89
C ASP A 350 -11.39 35.01 16.25
N VAL A 351 -11.64 33.70 16.42
CA VAL A 351 -11.35 32.94 17.65
C VAL A 351 -10.25 31.91 17.42
N GLU A 352 -10.38 31.10 16.34
CA GLU A 352 -9.38 30.11 16.01
C GLU A 352 -8.12 30.78 15.43
N VAL A 353 -6.96 30.48 16.04
CA VAL A 353 -5.65 31.05 15.64
C VAL A 353 -5.15 30.35 14.38
N SER A 354 -5.77 30.63 13.25
CA SER A 354 -5.62 29.87 12.02
C SER A 354 -5.60 30.77 10.78
N VAL A 355 -5.11 30.21 9.68
CA VAL A 355 -5.07 30.80 8.35
C VAL A 355 -5.30 29.72 7.29
N LEU A 356 -5.90 30.08 6.18
CA LEU A 356 -6.05 29.20 5.01
C LEU A 356 -4.96 29.49 3.99
N GLY A 357 -4.69 28.49 3.14
CA GLY A 357 -3.90 28.68 1.93
C GLY A 357 -4.67 29.46 0.88
N SER A 358 -3.93 30.16 0.01
CA SER A 358 -4.50 30.94 -1.11
C SER A 358 -4.99 30.04 -2.23
N GLN A 359 -4.40 28.83 -2.36
CA GLN A 359 -4.78 27.86 -3.37
C GLN A 359 -6.06 27.13 -2.98
N VAL A 360 -6.96 27.00 -3.96
CA VAL A 360 -8.23 26.30 -3.81
C VAL A 360 -8.20 25.05 -4.66
N PHE A 361 -8.55 23.91 -4.06
CA PHE A 361 -8.55 22.61 -4.69
C PHE A 361 -9.97 22.15 -4.96
N ASP A 362 -10.29 21.82 -6.21
CA ASP A 362 -11.58 21.30 -6.65
C ASP A 362 -11.47 20.07 -7.57
N GLY A 363 -10.26 19.52 -7.71
CA GLY A 363 -9.97 18.31 -8.47
C GLY A 363 -8.48 17.98 -8.44
N GLY A 364 -8.12 16.80 -8.97
CA GLY A 364 -6.74 16.37 -9.20
C GLY A 364 -5.97 15.92 -7.95
N VAL A 365 -4.66 15.79 -8.14
CA VAL A 365 -3.72 15.27 -7.12
C VAL A 365 -2.73 16.35 -6.75
N HIS A 366 -2.58 16.59 -5.44
CA HIS A 366 -1.72 17.64 -4.89
C HIS A 366 -0.90 17.08 -3.74
N TYR A 367 0.32 17.61 -3.57
CA TYR A 367 1.19 17.29 -2.45
C TYR A 367 1.96 18.54 -2.01
N TRP A 368 2.09 18.75 -0.72
CA TRP A 368 2.92 19.81 -0.15
C TRP A 368 3.48 19.37 1.20
N GLU A 369 4.49 20.08 1.64
CA GLU A 369 5.15 19.81 2.91
C GLU A 369 5.16 21.06 3.79
N VAL A 370 5.06 20.85 5.09
CA VAL A 370 5.09 21.91 6.10
C VAL A 370 6.11 21.58 7.16
N VAL A 371 7.07 22.48 7.39
CA VAL A 371 8.06 22.37 8.45
C VAL A 371 7.38 22.74 9.77
N VAL A 372 7.50 21.85 10.75
CA VAL A 372 6.88 21.91 12.08
C VAL A 372 7.92 21.79 13.20
N SER A 373 9.20 21.88 12.86
CA SER A 373 10.33 21.74 13.79
C SER A 373 10.20 22.64 15.01
N ASP A 374 10.61 22.13 16.16
CA ASP A 374 10.70 22.85 17.44
C ASP A 374 9.40 23.46 17.96
N LYS A 375 8.27 23.06 17.41
CA LYS A 375 6.97 23.44 17.93
C LYS A 375 6.49 22.48 19.03
N THR A 376 5.65 22.99 19.91
CA THR A 376 4.98 22.22 20.97
C THR A 376 3.49 22.10 20.72
N GLN A 377 2.94 22.88 19.79
CA GLN A 377 1.55 22.84 19.38
C GLN A 377 1.42 23.35 17.95
N TRP A 378 0.65 22.63 17.15
CA TRP A 378 0.24 23.04 15.80
C TRP A 378 -0.92 22.19 15.30
N MET A 379 -1.62 22.67 14.28
CA MET A 379 -2.63 21.92 13.55
C MET A 379 -2.49 22.21 12.05
N LEU A 380 -2.54 21.14 11.25
CA LEU A 380 -2.37 21.20 9.79
C LEU A 380 -3.39 20.31 9.11
N GLY A 381 -3.80 20.69 7.92
CA GLY A 381 -4.65 19.87 7.08
C GLY A 381 -5.34 20.64 5.97
N LEU A 382 -6.59 20.30 5.74
CA LEU A 382 -7.48 20.94 4.80
C LEU A 382 -8.79 21.35 5.46
N ALA A 383 -9.39 22.39 4.92
CA ALA A 383 -10.73 22.83 5.29
C ALA A 383 -11.55 23.16 4.04
N HIS A 384 -12.87 22.98 4.08
CA HIS A 384 -13.72 23.50 3.02
C HIS A 384 -13.59 25.02 2.93
N GLU A 385 -13.60 25.56 1.71
CA GLU A 385 -13.55 27.00 1.48
C GLU A 385 -14.69 27.74 2.21
N ALA A 386 -15.83 27.10 2.36
CA ALA A 386 -17.04 27.67 2.95
C ALA A 386 -17.18 27.43 4.47
N VAL A 387 -16.14 26.94 5.17
CA VAL A 387 -16.23 26.71 6.62
C VAL A 387 -16.50 28.01 7.38
N SER A 388 -17.20 27.89 8.52
CA SER A 388 -17.37 29.00 9.45
C SER A 388 -16.00 29.46 9.97
N ARG A 389 -15.81 30.77 10.05
CA ARG A 389 -14.56 31.41 10.52
C ARG A 389 -14.78 32.28 11.75
N LYS A 390 -16.04 32.34 12.20
CA LYS A 390 -16.46 33.16 13.33
C LYS A 390 -16.91 32.33 14.51
N GLY A 391 -16.52 32.76 15.70
CA GLY A 391 -16.82 32.06 16.96
C GLY A 391 -15.98 30.81 17.19
N SER A 392 -16.35 30.05 18.19
CA SER A 392 -15.70 28.76 18.48
C SER A 392 -16.07 27.72 17.45
N ILE A 393 -15.09 27.10 16.83
CA ILE A 393 -15.24 26.17 15.73
C ILE A 393 -14.80 24.76 16.19
N GLN A 394 -15.63 23.76 15.93
CA GLN A 394 -15.22 22.37 16.12
C GLN A 394 -14.46 21.88 14.87
N ILE A 395 -13.20 21.58 15.04
CA ILE A 395 -12.34 21.10 13.96
C ILE A 395 -12.53 19.59 13.84
N GLN A 396 -13.40 19.17 12.90
CA GLN A 396 -13.72 17.76 12.64
C GLN A 396 -14.32 17.59 11.22
N PRO A 397 -14.31 16.40 10.63
CA PRO A 397 -14.79 16.15 9.26
C PRO A 397 -16.23 16.57 9.03
N GLY A 398 -17.12 16.30 9.99
CA GLY A 398 -18.54 16.72 9.91
C GLY A 398 -18.76 18.23 9.86
N ARG A 399 -17.73 19.04 10.12
CA ARG A 399 -17.72 20.50 10.00
C ARG A 399 -16.84 21.00 8.85
N GLY A 400 -16.33 20.07 8.02
CA GLY A 400 -15.53 20.39 6.84
C GLY A 400 -14.05 20.60 7.11
N PHE A 401 -13.50 20.08 8.21
CA PHE A 401 -12.07 20.15 8.54
C PHE A 401 -11.46 18.75 8.58
N TYR A 402 -10.34 18.57 7.90
CA TYR A 402 -9.60 17.33 7.80
C TYR A 402 -8.15 17.59 8.24
N CYS A 403 -7.92 17.57 9.54
CA CYS A 403 -6.68 18.03 10.13
C CYS A 403 -6.03 16.98 11.03
N ILE A 404 -4.71 17.09 11.17
CA ILE A 404 -3.96 16.48 12.26
C ILE A 404 -3.44 17.56 13.19
N VAL A 405 -3.31 17.22 14.46
CA VAL A 405 -2.88 18.14 15.52
C VAL A 405 -1.75 17.53 16.32
N MET A 406 -0.82 18.39 16.72
CA MET A 406 0.16 18.08 17.76
C MET A 406 -0.07 19.02 18.94
N HIS A 407 -0.16 18.44 20.11
CA HIS A 407 -0.27 19.18 21.38
C HIS A 407 0.68 18.58 22.44
N ASP A 408 0.97 19.35 23.47
CA ASP A 408 1.90 18.99 24.55
C ASP A 408 3.30 18.55 24.06
N GLY A 409 3.70 18.95 22.85
CA GLY A 409 5.03 18.71 22.30
C GLY A 409 5.27 17.31 21.73
N ASN A 410 4.43 16.33 22.04
CA ASN A 410 4.63 14.93 21.60
C ASN A 410 3.35 14.10 21.41
N ARG A 411 2.18 14.71 21.54
CA ARG A 411 0.90 14.02 21.33
C ARG A 411 0.33 14.39 19.99
N TYR A 412 0.16 13.41 19.14
CA TYR A 412 -0.36 13.59 17.78
C TYR A 412 -1.72 12.92 17.67
N SER A 413 -2.68 13.59 17.07
CA SER A 413 -4.03 13.08 16.84
C SER A 413 -4.58 13.55 15.50
N ALA A 414 -5.44 12.75 14.87
CA ALA A 414 -6.31 13.21 13.80
C ALA A 414 -7.58 13.79 14.43
N CYS A 415 -8.05 14.91 13.89
CA CYS A 415 -9.23 15.63 14.39
C CYS A 415 -10.52 14.96 13.92
N THR A 416 -10.73 13.72 14.31
CA THR A 416 -11.95 12.92 14.12
C THR A 416 -12.91 13.13 15.30
N GLU A 417 -14.04 12.45 15.33
CA GLU A 417 -14.98 12.48 16.44
C GLU A 417 -15.25 11.05 16.95
N PRO A 418 -14.69 10.68 18.13
CA PRO A 418 -13.67 11.37 18.93
C PRO A 418 -12.30 11.42 18.22
N TRP A 419 -11.37 12.26 18.72
CA TRP A 419 -10.03 12.36 18.17
C TRP A 419 -9.29 11.02 18.16
N THR A 420 -8.69 10.69 17.02
CA THR A 420 -7.91 9.45 16.85
C THR A 420 -6.44 9.71 17.15
N ARG A 421 -5.91 9.04 18.17
CA ARG A 421 -4.47 9.13 18.50
C ARG A 421 -3.62 8.52 17.39
N LEU A 422 -2.56 9.24 16.98
CA LEU A 422 -1.58 8.77 16.01
C LEU A 422 -0.37 8.13 16.68
N ASN A 423 0.12 7.05 16.13
CA ASN A 423 1.35 6.39 16.58
C ASN A 423 2.55 6.94 15.80
N VAL A 424 3.19 7.98 16.34
CA VAL A 424 4.35 8.64 15.75
C VAL A 424 5.61 8.17 16.46
N LYS A 425 6.56 7.58 15.74
CA LYS A 425 7.77 6.96 16.32
C LYS A 425 8.83 7.99 16.76
N SER A 426 8.90 9.12 16.07
CA SER A 426 9.86 10.20 16.35
C SER A 426 9.16 11.55 16.23
N LYS A 427 9.68 12.58 16.89
CA LYS A 427 9.17 13.94 16.74
C LYS A 427 9.19 14.35 15.27
N LEU A 428 8.07 14.89 14.78
CA LEU A 428 7.95 15.33 13.39
C LEU A 428 8.68 16.65 13.20
N GLU A 429 9.57 16.68 12.22
CA GLU A 429 10.24 17.91 11.74
C GLU A 429 9.47 18.51 10.56
N LYS A 430 8.89 17.66 9.73
CA LYS A 430 8.16 18.04 8.54
C LYS A 430 6.97 17.11 8.30
N VAL A 431 5.84 17.69 7.95
CA VAL A 431 4.61 16.95 7.62
C VAL A 431 4.31 17.09 6.14
N GLY A 432 4.14 15.96 5.46
CA GLY A 432 3.64 15.89 4.09
C GLY A 432 2.12 15.74 4.07
N VAL A 433 1.45 16.50 3.23
CA VAL A 433 0.00 16.42 3.00
C VAL A 433 -0.27 16.09 1.53
N TYR A 434 -0.87 14.96 1.30
CA TYR A 434 -1.28 14.49 -0.01
C TYR A 434 -2.80 14.54 -0.13
N LEU A 435 -3.29 15.17 -1.18
CA LEU A 435 -4.69 15.25 -1.54
C LEU A 435 -4.91 14.58 -2.90
N ASP A 436 -5.73 13.54 -2.95
CA ASP A 436 -6.36 13.05 -4.18
C ASP A 436 -7.84 13.42 -4.09
N TYR A 437 -8.19 14.59 -4.66
CA TYR A 437 -9.52 15.17 -4.54
C TYR A 437 -10.58 14.25 -5.15
N ASP A 438 -10.27 13.68 -6.32
CA ASP A 438 -11.22 12.87 -7.09
C ASP A 438 -11.53 11.54 -6.41
N LYS A 439 -10.55 10.98 -5.68
CA LYS A 439 -10.74 9.76 -4.88
C LYS A 439 -11.21 10.03 -3.44
N GLY A 440 -11.32 11.31 -3.06
CA GLY A 440 -11.72 11.66 -1.70
C GLY A 440 -10.69 11.26 -0.64
N LEU A 441 -9.37 11.39 -0.94
CA LEU A 441 -8.28 10.98 -0.05
C LEU A 441 -7.47 12.17 0.41
N ILE A 442 -7.29 12.29 1.73
CA ILE A 442 -6.30 13.17 2.33
C ILE A 442 -5.39 12.30 3.18
N ILE A 443 -4.10 12.27 2.84
CA ILE A 443 -3.12 11.42 3.52
C ILE A 443 -2.01 12.28 4.10
N PHE A 444 -1.68 12.03 5.36
CA PHE A 444 -0.61 12.68 6.08
C PHE A 444 0.59 11.75 6.21
N TYR A 445 1.78 12.29 5.99
CA TYR A 445 3.05 11.59 6.06
C TYR A 445 4.04 12.34 6.95
N ASN A 446 4.96 11.60 7.58
CA ASN A 446 6.23 12.18 7.98
C ASN A 446 7.04 12.42 6.72
N ALA A 447 7.30 13.67 6.35
CA ALA A 447 7.97 14.00 5.09
C ALA A 447 9.48 13.72 5.07
N GLU A 448 10.09 13.32 6.19
CA GLU A 448 11.50 12.92 6.24
C GLU A 448 11.71 11.48 5.71
N ASP A 449 10.78 10.57 6.00
CA ASP A 449 10.90 9.15 5.63
C ASP A 449 9.69 8.62 4.84
N MET A 450 8.73 9.49 4.53
CA MET A 450 7.45 9.18 3.88
C MET A 450 6.62 8.14 4.63
N SER A 451 6.86 7.95 5.94
CA SER A 451 6.03 7.07 6.74
C SER A 451 4.61 7.63 6.90
N TRP A 452 3.64 6.75 6.77
CA TRP A 452 2.22 7.09 6.88
C TRP A 452 1.85 7.48 8.31
N LEU A 453 1.06 8.56 8.45
CA LEU A 453 0.54 9.06 9.73
C LEU A 453 -0.97 8.82 9.86
N TYR A 454 -1.74 9.31 8.89
CA TYR A 454 -3.20 9.19 8.89
C TYR A 454 -3.79 9.34 7.49
N THR A 455 -5.02 8.82 7.30
CA THR A 455 -5.79 8.98 6.05
C THR A 455 -7.24 9.31 6.37
N PHE A 456 -7.72 10.46 5.91
CA PHE A 456 -9.14 10.74 5.79
C PHE A 456 -9.64 10.20 4.45
N ARG A 457 -10.83 9.60 4.46
CA ARG A 457 -11.54 9.10 3.27
C ARG A 457 -12.93 9.67 3.27
N GLU A 458 -13.14 10.69 2.46
CA GLU A 458 -14.39 11.43 2.45
C GLU A 458 -14.75 11.87 1.02
N LYS A 459 -16.04 11.97 0.75
CA LYS A 459 -16.49 12.60 -0.48
C LYS A 459 -16.63 14.11 -0.22
N PHE A 460 -15.77 14.90 -0.85
CA PHE A 460 -15.77 16.34 -0.62
C PHE A 460 -16.95 17.00 -1.31
N PRO A 461 -17.83 17.71 -0.56
CA PRO A 461 -19.00 18.37 -1.14
C PRO A 461 -18.69 19.70 -1.85
N GLY A 462 -17.44 20.20 -1.75
CA GLY A 462 -17.04 21.48 -2.32
C GLY A 462 -15.54 21.71 -2.24
N LYS A 463 -15.11 22.87 -2.63
CA LYS A 463 -13.71 23.28 -2.73
C LYS A 463 -12.99 23.22 -1.38
N LEU A 464 -11.73 22.79 -1.42
CA LEU A 464 -10.85 22.67 -0.26
C LEU A 464 -9.74 23.73 -0.31
N CYS A 465 -9.33 24.22 0.85
CA CYS A 465 -8.12 25.02 1.04
C CYS A 465 -7.23 24.34 2.06
N SER A 466 -5.91 24.50 1.95
CA SER A 466 -5.00 24.08 3.01
C SER A 466 -5.24 24.89 4.28
N TYR A 467 -5.13 24.24 5.44
CA TYR A 467 -5.42 24.83 6.75
C TYR A 467 -4.19 24.77 7.63
N PHE A 468 -3.88 25.90 8.29
CA PHE A 468 -2.69 26.04 9.12
C PHE A 468 -3.05 26.74 10.44
N SER A 469 -2.65 26.16 11.55
CA SER A 469 -2.65 26.78 12.87
C SER A 469 -1.30 26.58 13.54
N PRO A 470 -0.53 27.64 13.76
CA PRO A 470 0.76 27.52 14.46
C PRO A 470 0.60 27.29 15.97
N GLY A 471 -0.64 27.28 16.47
CA GLY A 471 -0.91 27.30 17.89
C GLY A 471 -0.50 28.64 18.53
N GLN A 472 -0.80 28.78 19.83
CA GLN A 472 -0.43 30.00 20.59
C GLN A 472 0.99 29.87 21.10
N SER A 473 1.75 30.94 21.09
CA SER A 473 3.02 31.05 21.79
C SER A 473 2.79 31.55 23.21
N HIS A 474 3.64 31.11 24.13
CA HIS A 474 3.55 31.47 25.54
C HIS A 474 4.66 32.45 25.91
N ALA A 475 4.40 33.32 26.90
CA ALA A 475 5.36 34.34 27.38
C ALA A 475 6.67 33.73 27.91
N ASN A 476 6.69 32.44 28.26
CA ASN A 476 7.89 31.70 28.67
C ASN A 476 8.74 31.17 27.50
N GLY A 477 8.51 31.61 26.28
CA GLY A 477 9.25 31.22 25.08
C GLY A 477 8.84 29.86 24.50
N LYS A 478 7.76 29.22 24.96
CA LYS A 478 7.24 27.98 24.36
C LYS A 478 6.47 28.29 23.07
N ASN A 479 6.56 27.39 22.10
CA ASN A 479 5.84 27.40 20.82
C ASN A 479 6.06 28.68 19.97
N VAL A 480 7.24 29.27 20.05
CA VAL A 480 7.56 30.51 19.31
C VAL A 480 7.92 30.27 17.83
N GLN A 481 8.33 29.06 17.48
CA GLN A 481 8.73 28.72 16.12
C GLN A 481 7.55 28.79 15.16
N PRO A 482 7.76 29.31 13.92
CA PRO A 482 6.72 29.41 12.91
C PRO A 482 6.40 28.05 12.28
N LEU A 483 5.24 27.94 11.63
CA LEU A 483 5.01 26.99 10.57
C LEU A 483 5.54 27.56 9.25
N ARG A 484 6.20 26.72 8.46
CA ARG A 484 6.74 27.14 7.16
C ARG A 484 6.32 26.14 6.09
N VAL A 485 5.72 26.63 5.02
CA VAL A 485 5.52 25.82 3.81
C VAL A 485 6.88 25.54 3.19
N ASN A 486 7.19 24.26 2.99
CA ASN A 486 8.45 23.86 2.37
C ASN A 486 8.37 24.10 0.86
N THR A 487 9.14 25.04 0.35
CA THR A 487 9.28 25.29 -1.09
C THR A 487 10.55 24.60 -1.58
N VAL A 488 10.42 23.56 -2.35
CA VAL A 488 11.56 22.93 -2.99
C VAL A 488 12.06 23.87 -4.09
N ARG A 489 13.13 24.62 -3.81
CA ARG A 489 13.87 25.39 -4.82
C ARG A 489 14.90 24.46 -5.45
N ILE A 490 14.72 24.12 -6.72
CA ILE A 490 15.66 23.31 -7.52
C ILE A 490 16.42 24.20 -8.48
#